data_34193bb1f9a3c668e8ce7ff03648710d
#
_entry.id   34193bb1f9a3c668e8ce7ff03648710d
#
_cell.length_a   1.000
_cell.length_b   1.000
_cell.length_c   1.000
_cell.angle_alpha   90.00
_cell.angle_beta   90.00
_cell.angle_gamma   90.00
#
_symmetry.space_group_name_H-M   'P 1'
#
loop_
_entity.id
_entity.type
_entity.pdbx_description
1 polymer ?
#
loop_
_entity_poly.entity_id
_entity_poly.type
_entity_poly.pdbx_seq_one_letter_code
_entity_poly.pdbx_strand_id
1 'polypeptide(L)'
;MTTFAQTPLALLPPGVAHAERLFALIDESRQTLRAWLPWVDATRSVEDSRQFLAGIADGQRNGAACAAWLIESDGELAGCIDIHGISALHRSGYLGYWLADRFVGRGLMRGAAALALDIGFGEWGLNRIAILAGVENARSRAVAERLGFSLEGVQRDGLYLHGRHHDACQYSLLAREWKCRQ
;
A
#
# COMPACT_ATOMS: atom_id res chain seq x y z
N MET A 1 -5.39 -31.87 11.69
CA MET A 1 -4.61 -30.63 11.67
C MET A 1 -4.40 -30.21 10.23
N THR A 2 -5.22 -29.31 9.73
CA THR A 2 -5.13 -28.85 8.34
C THR A 2 -4.07 -27.74 8.30
N THR A 3 -2.87 -28.09 7.85
CA THR A 3 -1.80 -27.11 7.61
C THR A 3 -2.24 -26.28 6.40
N PHE A 4 -2.70 -25.07 6.64
CA PHE A 4 -2.83 -24.10 5.56
C PHE A 4 -1.42 -23.79 5.08
N ALA A 5 -1.07 -24.27 3.89
CA ALA A 5 0.14 -23.85 3.21
C ALA A 5 0.06 -22.31 3.09
N GLN A 6 1.01 -21.61 3.72
CA GLN A 6 1.10 -20.18 3.53
C GLN A 6 1.43 -19.95 2.05
N THR A 7 0.52 -19.31 1.35
CA THR A 7 0.75 -18.86 -0.02
C THR A 7 2.05 -18.06 -0.05
N PRO A 8 3.03 -18.42 -0.90
CA PRO A 8 4.27 -17.66 -1.00
C PRO A 8 3.96 -16.20 -1.35
N LEU A 9 4.32 -15.31 -0.46
CA LEU A 9 4.12 -13.88 -0.59
C LEU A 9 5.48 -13.19 -0.60
N ALA A 10 5.71 -12.33 -1.58
CA ALA A 10 6.93 -11.55 -1.70
C ALA A 10 6.64 -10.09 -2.03
N LEU A 11 7.53 -9.20 -1.58
CA LEU A 11 7.61 -7.82 -2.01
C LEU A 11 8.74 -7.71 -3.04
N LEU A 12 8.37 -7.42 -4.28
CA LEU A 12 9.33 -7.25 -5.37
C LEU A 12 9.68 -5.77 -5.55
N PRO A 13 10.95 -5.45 -5.86
CA PRO A 13 11.31 -4.09 -6.23
C PRO A 13 10.57 -3.67 -7.50
N PRO A 14 10.17 -2.39 -7.62
CA PRO A 14 9.53 -1.90 -8.83
C PRO A 14 10.52 -1.91 -9.98
N GLY A 15 10.13 -2.57 -11.08
CA GLY A 15 10.94 -2.65 -12.29
C GLY A 15 10.07 -2.53 -13.54
N VAL A 16 10.57 -1.83 -14.56
CA VAL A 16 9.84 -1.57 -15.82
C VAL A 16 9.42 -2.84 -16.57
N ALA A 17 10.09 -3.97 -16.30
CA ALA A 17 9.71 -5.27 -16.85
C ALA A 17 8.34 -5.75 -16.39
N HIS A 18 7.81 -5.20 -15.30
CA HIS A 18 6.49 -5.54 -14.78
C HIS A 18 5.35 -4.67 -15.36
N ALA A 19 5.64 -3.72 -16.25
CA ALA A 19 4.68 -2.70 -16.70
C ALA A 19 3.42 -3.30 -17.34
N GLU A 20 3.57 -4.32 -18.20
CA GLU A 20 2.44 -4.98 -18.86
C GLU A 20 1.54 -5.71 -17.85
N ARG A 21 2.16 -6.46 -16.94
CA ARG A 21 1.44 -7.19 -15.88
C ARG A 21 0.74 -6.24 -14.92
N LEU A 22 1.40 -5.13 -14.55
CA LEU A 22 0.84 -4.11 -13.66
C LEU A 22 -0.34 -3.40 -14.32
N PHE A 23 -0.22 -3.01 -15.59
CA PHE A 23 -1.31 -2.38 -16.33
C PHE A 23 -2.54 -3.29 -16.43
N ALA A 24 -2.33 -4.56 -16.83
CA ALA A 24 -3.42 -5.54 -16.92
C ALA A 24 -4.14 -5.71 -15.57
N LEU A 25 -3.38 -5.73 -14.47
CA LEU A 25 -3.91 -5.86 -13.12
C LEU A 25 -4.76 -4.64 -12.70
N ILE A 26 -4.33 -3.43 -13.08
CA ILE A 26 -5.08 -2.18 -12.83
C ILE A 26 -6.34 -2.17 -13.68
N ASP A 27 -6.23 -2.55 -14.96
CA ASP A 27 -7.34 -2.48 -15.89
C ASP A 27 -8.47 -3.45 -15.54
N GLU A 28 -8.14 -4.67 -15.15
CA GLU A 28 -9.13 -5.67 -14.68
C GLU A 28 -9.88 -5.24 -13.41
N SER A 29 -9.24 -4.42 -12.56
CA SER A 29 -9.80 -3.96 -11.28
C SER A 29 -10.15 -2.48 -11.26
N ARG A 30 -10.17 -1.83 -12.44
CA ARG A 30 -10.31 -0.38 -12.62
C ARG A 30 -11.49 0.20 -11.87
N GLN A 31 -12.66 -0.43 -11.96
CA GLN A 31 -13.89 0.08 -11.34
C GLN A 31 -13.77 0.15 -9.82
N THR A 32 -13.23 -0.88 -9.19
CA THR A 32 -13.07 -0.95 -7.73
C THR A 32 -11.94 -0.03 -7.23
N LEU A 33 -10.79 -0.04 -7.94
CA LEU A 33 -9.65 0.79 -7.58
C LEU A 33 -9.95 2.27 -7.73
N ARG A 34 -10.62 2.65 -8.81
CA ARG A 34 -10.99 4.03 -9.11
C ARG A 34 -11.78 4.69 -7.98
N ALA A 35 -12.60 3.92 -7.26
CA ALA A 35 -13.41 4.46 -6.18
C ALA A 35 -12.58 5.16 -5.08
N TRP A 36 -11.32 4.74 -4.89
CA TRP A 36 -10.46 5.21 -3.81
C TRP A 36 -9.11 5.77 -4.27
N LEU A 37 -8.71 5.51 -5.51
CA LEU A 37 -7.39 5.83 -6.04
C LEU A 37 -7.53 6.73 -7.27
N PRO A 38 -7.37 8.06 -7.12
CA PRO A 38 -7.63 9.02 -8.20
C PRO A 38 -6.68 8.87 -9.40
N TRP A 39 -5.48 8.31 -9.19
CA TRP A 39 -4.49 8.10 -10.24
C TRP A 39 -4.91 7.04 -11.28
N VAL A 40 -5.87 6.18 -10.96
CA VAL A 40 -6.36 5.12 -11.89
C VAL A 40 -6.90 5.70 -13.19
N ASP A 41 -7.51 6.88 -13.16
CA ASP A 41 -8.02 7.56 -14.35
C ASP A 41 -6.90 8.07 -15.27
N ALA A 42 -5.70 8.29 -14.73
CA ALA A 42 -4.52 8.70 -15.50
C ALA A 42 -3.75 7.49 -16.07
N THR A 43 -3.91 6.28 -15.51
CA THR A 43 -3.26 5.07 -16.00
C THR A 43 -4.10 4.44 -17.10
N ARG A 44 -3.80 4.76 -18.37
CA ARG A 44 -4.60 4.36 -19.55
C ARG A 44 -3.88 3.40 -20.49
N SER A 45 -2.57 3.20 -20.30
CA SER A 45 -1.73 2.38 -21.15
C SER A 45 -0.63 1.69 -20.37
N VAL A 46 -0.01 0.68 -20.99
CA VAL A 46 1.20 0.03 -20.45
C VAL A 46 2.33 1.05 -20.26
N GLU A 47 2.39 2.07 -21.12
CA GLU A 47 3.42 3.11 -21.03
C GLU A 47 3.26 3.97 -19.77
N ASP A 48 2.04 4.28 -19.34
CA ASP A 48 1.81 4.99 -18.09
C ASP A 48 2.29 4.17 -16.89
N SER A 49 2.04 2.86 -16.89
CA SER A 49 2.56 1.94 -15.88
C SER A 49 4.08 1.83 -15.91
N ARG A 50 4.70 1.86 -17.11
CA ARG A 50 6.15 1.85 -17.27
C ARG A 50 6.79 3.11 -16.71
N GLN A 51 6.23 4.27 -17.00
CA GLN A 51 6.69 5.56 -16.46
C GLN A 51 6.56 5.62 -14.94
N PHE A 52 5.46 5.14 -14.40
CA PHE A 52 5.26 5.04 -12.96
C PHE A 52 6.34 4.16 -12.29
N LEU A 53 6.59 2.96 -12.82
CA LEU A 53 7.61 2.06 -12.29
C LEU A 53 9.03 2.65 -12.41
N ALA A 54 9.35 3.29 -13.53
CA ALA A 54 10.63 3.96 -13.72
C ALA A 54 10.79 5.11 -12.71
N GLY A 55 9.76 5.94 -12.54
CA GLY A 55 9.78 7.05 -11.60
C GLY A 55 10.01 6.62 -10.15
N ILE A 56 9.38 5.52 -9.71
CA ILE A 56 9.61 4.97 -8.37
C ILE A 56 11.04 4.44 -8.25
N ALA A 57 11.50 3.65 -9.21
CA ALA A 57 12.84 3.07 -9.18
C ALA A 57 13.93 4.16 -9.17
N ASP A 58 13.76 5.23 -9.94
CA ASP A 58 14.64 6.39 -9.94
C ASP A 58 14.58 7.16 -8.62
N GLY A 59 13.38 7.39 -8.10
CA GLY A 59 13.19 8.03 -6.81
C GLY A 59 13.88 7.28 -5.69
N GLN A 60 13.71 5.97 -5.60
CA GLN A 60 14.36 5.13 -4.58
C GLN A 60 15.89 5.20 -4.67
N ARG A 61 16.46 5.17 -5.89
CA ARG A 61 17.91 5.31 -6.09
C ARG A 61 18.44 6.68 -5.67
N ASN A 62 17.64 7.71 -5.82
CA ASN A 62 18.01 9.10 -5.52
C ASN A 62 17.58 9.56 -4.12
N GLY A 63 17.18 8.64 -3.23
CA GLY A 63 16.83 8.94 -1.85
C GLY A 63 15.49 9.66 -1.69
N ALA A 64 14.53 9.41 -2.58
CA ALA A 64 13.17 9.94 -2.43
C ALA A 64 12.55 9.52 -1.10
N ALA A 65 11.72 10.39 -0.54
CA ALA A 65 10.95 10.13 0.69
C ALA A 65 9.75 9.19 0.44
N CYS A 66 9.95 8.17 -0.42
CA CYS A 66 8.97 7.16 -0.77
C CYS A 66 9.69 5.90 -1.24
N ALA A 67 9.20 4.74 -0.83
CA ALA A 67 9.58 3.47 -1.44
C ALA A 67 8.34 2.61 -1.65
N ALA A 68 8.30 1.93 -2.79
CA ALA A 68 7.18 1.07 -3.15
C ALA A 68 7.69 -0.31 -3.59
N TRP A 69 6.82 -1.29 -3.44
CA TRP A 69 7.03 -2.67 -3.85
C TRP A 69 5.80 -3.19 -4.59
N LEU A 70 6.04 -4.08 -5.53
CA LEU A 70 4.99 -4.90 -6.11
C LEU A 70 4.74 -6.10 -5.18
N ILE A 71 3.48 -6.41 -4.97
CA ILE A 71 3.07 -7.58 -4.18
C ILE A 71 2.96 -8.76 -5.14
N GLU A 72 3.73 -9.82 -4.86
CA GLU A 72 3.63 -11.08 -5.60
C GLU A 72 3.10 -12.19 -4.71
N SER A 73 2.20 -13.00 -5.26
CA SER A 73 1.66 -14.19 -4.61
C SER A 73 1.60 -15.33 -5.63
N ASP A 74 2.22 -16.46 -5.31
CA ASP A 74 2.30 -17.65 -6.19
C ASP A 74 2.83 -17.35 -7.61
N GLY A 75 3.79 -16.42 -7.74
CA GLY A 75 4.36 -16.00 -9.01
C GLY A 75 3.50 -15.01 -9.83
N GLU A 76 2.35 -14.61 -9.30
CA GLU A 76 1.48 -13.61 -9.91
C GLU A 76 1.56 -12.26 -9.20
N LEU A 77 1.58 -11.17 -9.96
CA LEU A 77 1.41 -9.84 -9.38
C LEU A 77 -0.01 -9.70 -8.82
N ALA A 78 -0.11 -9.22 -7.58
CA ALA A 78 -1.36 -9.06 -6.87
C ALA A 78 -1.74 -7.61 -6.59
N GLY A 79 -0.77 -6.69 -6.56
CA GLY A 79 -0.99 -5.29 -6.25
C GLY A 79 0.30 -4.54 -5.97
N CYS A 80 0.17 -3.44 -5.24
CA CYS A 80 1.30 -2.61 -4.85
C CYS A 80 1.14 -2.15 -3.39
N ILE A 81 2.27 -1.92 -2.74
CA ILE A 81 2.36 -1.34 -1.40
C ILE A 81 3.52 -0.37 -1.35
N ASP A 82 3.36 0.72 -0.61
CA ASP A 82 4.39 1.75 -0.49
C ASP A 82 4.44 2.34 0.91
N ILE A 83 5.59 2.92 1.27
CA ILE A 83 5.73 3.85 2.38
C ILE A 83 6.15 5.19 1.78
N HIS A 84 5.30 6.20 1.94
CA HIS A 84 5.49 7.54 1.38
C HIS A 84 5.40 8.63 2.43
N GLY A 85 5.70 9.87 2.03
CA GLY A 85 5.71 11.01 2.95
C GLY A 85 6.68 10.81 4.11
N ILE A 86 7.82 10.16 3.85
CA ILE A 86 8.80 9.82 4.88
C ILE A 86 9.46 11.09 5.37
N SER A 87 9.34 11.35 6.68
CA SER A 87 10.02 12.41 7.38
C SER A 87 11.16 11.84 8.22
N ALA A 88 12.39 12.13 7.82
CA ALA A 88 13.58 11.74 8.58
C ALA A 88 13.61 12.43 9.96
N LEU A 89 13.20 13.70 10.02
CA LEU A 89 13.14 14.48 11.25
C LEU A 89 12.18 13.88 12.29
N HIS A 90 10.98 13.50 11.83
CA HIS A 90 9.96 12.95 12.71
C HIS A 90 9.97 11.42 12.76
N ARG A 91 10.82 10.76 11.95
CA ARG A 91 10.89 9.30 11.80
C ARG A 91 9.52 8.69 11.57
N SER A 92 8.78 9.24 10.60
CA SER A 92 7.40 8.85 10.31
C SER A 92 7.16 8.72 8.81
N GLY A 93 6.10 8.02 8.44
CA GLY A 93 5.65 7.86 7.06
C GLY A 93 4.19 7.38 7.00
N TYR A 94 3.69 7.24 5.79
CA TYR A 94 2.35 6.71 5.50
C TYR A 94 2.46 5.43 4.71
N LEU A 95 1.66 4.44 5.04
CA LEU A 95 1.52 3.19 4.30
C LEU A 95 0.36 3.31 3.31
N GLY A 96 0.67 3.20 2.02
CA GLY A 96 -0.28 3.12 0.93
C GLY A 96 -0.30 1.73 0.32
N TYR A 97 -1.48 1.26 -0.16
CA TYR A 97 -1.60 -0.07 -0.75
C TYR A 97 -2.86 -0.26 -1.57
N TRP A 98 -2.78 -1.21 -2.50
CA TRP A 98 -3.95 -1.74 -3.20
C TRP A 98 -3.71 -3.17 -3.68
N LEU A 99 -4.78 -3.91 -3.87
CA LEU A 99 -4.80 -5.24 -4.51
C LEU A 99 -5.82 -5.26 -5.63
N ALA A 100 -5.54 -6.02 -6.67
CA ALA A 100 -6.53 -6.35 -7.68
C ALA A 100 -7.64 -7.23 -7.09
N ASP A 101 -8.85 -7.10 -7.66
CA ASP A 101 -10.07 -7.70 -7.11
C ASP A 101 -9.97 -9.20 -6.87
N ARG A 102 -9.35 -9.94 -7.79
CA ARG A 102 -9.18 -11.40 -7.69
C ARG A 102 -8.30 -11.86 -6.52
N PHE A 103 -7.51 -10.95 -5.93
CA PHE A 103 -6.62 -11.22 -4.80
C PHE A 103 -7.17 -10.75 -3.46
N VAL A 104 -8.28 -10.02 -3.46
CA VAL A 104 -8.92 -9.52 -2.24
C VAL A 104 -9.51 -10.69 -1.43
N GLY A 105 -9.50 -10.55 -0.10
CA GLY A 105 -10.08 -11.56 0.81
C GLY A 105 -9.18 -12.75 1.15
N ARG A 106 -8.00 -12.86 0.55
CA ARG A 106 -7.04 -13.96 0.78
C ARG A 106 -6.02 -13.69 1.89
N GLY A 107 -6.12 -12.57 2.59
CA GLY A 107 -5.16 -12.18 3.63
C GLY A 107 -3.83 -11.60 3.11
N LEU A 108 -3.63 -11.52 1.79
CA LEU A 108 -2.37 -11.09 1.17
C LEU A 108 -1.97 -9.68 1.59
N MET A 109 -2.91 -8.73 1.65
CA MET A 109 -2.57 -7.36 2.07
C MET A 109 -2.05 -7.31 3.50
N ARG A 110 -2.60 -8.10 4.41
CA ARG A 110 -2.08 -8.19 5.79
C ARG A 110 -0.63 -8.68 5.81
N GLY A 111 -0.32 -9.71 5.03
CA GLY A 111 1.05 -10.23 4.92
C GLY A 111 2.01 -9.23 4.28
N ALA A 112 1.63 -8.63 3.15
CA ALA A 112 2.43 -7.61 2.47
C ALA A 112 2.70 -6.39 3.36
N ALA A 113 1.68 -5.92 4.08
CA ALA A 113 1.82 -4.81 5.00
C ALA A 113 2.73 -5.16 6.19
N ALA A 114 2.67 -6.39 6.70
CA ALA A 114 3.60 -6.84 7.75
C ALA A 114 5.05 -6.76 7.28
N LEU A 115 5.36 -7.24 6.07
CA LEU A 115 6.70 -7.13 5.48
C LEU A 115 7.15 -5.67 5.31
N ALA A 116 6.28 -4.80 4.81
CA ALA A 116 6.58 -3.38 4.66
C ALA A 116 6.80 -2.68 6.01
N LEU A 117 6.04 -3.06 7.05
CA LEU A 117 6.21 -2.54 8.42
C LEU A 117 7.53 -2.99 9.04
N ASP A 118 7.96 -4.25 8.79
CA ASP A 118 9.27 -4.74 9.23
C ASP A 118 10.41 -3.93 8.61
N ILE A 119 10.31 -3.59 7.33
CA ILE A 119 11.27 -2.70 6.65
C ILE A 119 11.21 -1.30 7.28
N GLY A 120 10.03 -0.70 7.38
CA GLY A 120 9.86 0.67 7.87
C GLY A 120 10.33 0.85 9.32
N PHE A 121 9.93 -0.02 10.22
CA PHE A 121 10.31 0.07 11.63
C PHE A 121 11.70 -0.50 11.92
N GLY A 122 12.07 -1.60 11.25
CA GLY A 122 13.33 -2.30 11.48
C GLY A 122 14.50 -1.67 10.74
N GLU A 123 14.46 -1.67 9.40
CA GLU A 123 15.59 -1.22 8.59
C GLU A 123 15.71 0.30 8.53
N TRP A 124 14.60 1.03 8.35
CA TRP A 124 14.63 2.50 8.24
C TRP A 124 14.50 3.20 9.60
N GLY A 125 14.21 2.47 10.66
CA GLY A 125 14.11 3.00 12.00
C GLY A 125 13.00 4.04 12.16
N LEU A 126 11.92 3.96 11.38
CA LEU A 126 10.76 4.81 11.58
C LEU A 126 10.17 4.55 12.97
N ASN A 127 9.62 5.58 13.59
CA ASN A 127 8.94 5.46 14.87
C ASN A 127 7.43 5.35 14.73
N ARG A 128 6.88 5.90 13.62
CA ARG A 128 5.44 5.97 13.37
C ARG A 128 5.15 5.72 11.91
N ILE A 129 4.21 4.84 11.63
CA ILE A 129 3.62 4.66 10.30
C ILE A 129 2.12 4.86 10.43
N ALA A 130 1.55 5.65 9.52
CA ALA A 130 0.14 5.99 9.49
C ALA A 130 -0.54 5.40 8.25
N ILE A 131 -1.87 5.23 8.31
CA ILE A 131 -2.74 4.90 7.19
C ILE A 131 -3.86 5.91 7.17
N LEU A 132 -4.13 6.50 6.00
CA LEU A 132 -5.28 7.34 5.77
C LEU A 132 -6.26 6.59 4.86
N ALA A 133 -7.45 6.32 5.34
CA ALA A 133 -8.49 5.57 4.62
C ALA A 133 -9.81 6.32 4.63
N GLY A 134 -10.47 6.44 3.49
CA GLY A 134 -11.82 7.00 3.44
C GLY A 134 -12.75 6.32 4.46
N VAL A 135 -13.60 7.07 5.13
CA VAL A 135 -14.51 6.55 6.16
C VAL A 135 -15.36 5.38 5.62
N GLU A 136 -15.79 5.48 4.36
CA GLU A 136 -16.60 4.47 3.69
C GLU A 136 -15.77 3.29 3.13
N ASN A 137 -14.43 3.40 3.12
CA ASN A 137 -13.54 2.32 2.66
C ASN A 137 -13.33 1.27 3.76
N ALA A 138 -14.39 0.52 4.06
CA ALA A 138 -14.37 -0.50 5.10
C ALA A 138 -13.26 -1.55 4.90
N ARG A 139 -12.91 -1.88 3.64
CA ARG A 139 -11.85 -2.85 3.33
C ARG A 139 -10.48 -2.34 3.76
N SER A 140 -10.13 -1.11 3.43
CA SER A 140 -8.85 -0.50 3.83
C SER A 140 -8.77 -0.32 5.35
N ARG A 141 -9.85 0.16 5.98
CA ARG A 141 -9.94 0.29 7.43
C ARG A 141 -9.72 -1.04 8.16
N ALA A 142 -10.36 -2.11 7.67
CA ALA A 142 -10.20 -3.46 8.24
C ALA A 142 -8.76 -3.98 8.15
N VAL A 143 -7.96 -3.58 7.15
CA VAL A 143 -6.53 -3.90 7.08
C VAL A 143 -5.77 -3.21 8.22
N ALA A 144 -5.97 -1.91 8.41
CA ALA A 144 -5.36 -1.15 9.50
C ALA A 144 -5.69 -1.76 10.87
N GLU A 145 -6.97 -2.03 11.13
CA GLU A 145 -7.45 -2.60 12.39
C GLU A 145 -6.86 -3.98 12.67
N ARG A 146 -6.81 -4.87 11.68
CA ARG A 146 -6.22 -6.22 11.81
C ARG A 146 -4.71 -6.23 12.01
N LEU A 147 -4.02 -5.21 11.51
CA LEU A 147 -2.60 -4.99 11.77
C LEU A 147 -2.36 -4.32 13.12
N GLY A 148 -3.41 -3.89 13.80
CA GLY A 148 -3.38 -3.28 15.12
C GLY A 148 -3.01 -1.81 15.13
N PHE A 149 -3.26 -1.12 14.02
CA PHE A 149 -3.22 0.33 14.02
C PHE A 149 -4.33 0.88 14.92
N SER A 150 -4.02 1.94 15.64
CA SER A 150 -4.97 2.68 16.46
C SER A 150 -5.64 3.76 15.62
N LEU A 151 -6.97 3.86 15.69
CA LEU A 151 -7.71 4.98 15.11
C LEU A 151 -7.45 6.23 15.95
N GLU A 152 -6.91 7.28 15.34
CA GLU A 152 -6.63 8.55 16.01
C GLU A 152 -7.75 9.59 15.85
N GLY A 153 -8.54 9.45 14.80
CA GLY A 153 -9.66 10.34 14.52
C GLY A 153 -10.09 10.33 13.06
N VAL A 154 -11.00 11.22 12.75
CA VAL A 154 -11.49 11.45 11.39
C VAL A 154 -11.06 12.85 10.93
N GLN A 155 -10.40 12.89 9.80
CA GLN A 155 -10.06 14.13 9.10
C GLN A 155 -11.25 14.49 8.22
N ARG A 156 -11.95 15.58 8.55
CA ARG A 156 -13.04 16.09 7.71
C ARG A 156 -12.47 16.58 6.40
N ASP A 157 -13.10 16.21 5.28
CA ASP A 157 -12.67 16.56 3.94
C ASP A 157 -11.20 16.16 3.64
N GLY A 158 -10.72 15.09 4.27
CA GLY A 158 -9.33 14.64 4.19
C GLY A 158 -8.92 14.04 2.85
N LEU A 159 -9.86 13.68 1.99
CA LEU A 159 -9.61 13.14 0.66
C LEU A 159 -10.44 13.90 -0.37
N TYR A 160 -9.84 14.15 -1.55
CA TYR A 160 -10.55 14.71 -2.69
C TYR A 160 -10.59 13.68 -3.82
N LEU A 161 -11.77 13.09 -4.05
CA LEU A 161 -11.97 12.02 -5.02
C LEU A 161 -13.16 12.37 -5.92
N HIS A 162 -12.98 12.24 -7.23
CA HIS A 162 -14.05 12.42 -8.22
C HIS A 162 -14.84 13.72 -8.09
N GLY A 163 -14.14 14.83 -7.84
CA GLY A 163 -14.72 16.16 -7.80
C GLY A 163 -15.40 16.53 -6.46
N ARG A 164 -15.27 15.69 -5.41
CA ARG A 164 -15.81 15.99 -4.08
C ARG A 164 -14.86 15.60 -2.96
N HIS A 165 -15.03 16.25 -1.82
CA HIS A 165 -14.33 15.93 -0.60
C HIS A 165 -14.99 14.76 0.13
N HIS A 166 -14.16 13.98 0.84
CA HIS A 166 -14.58 12.85 1.66
C HIS A 166 -13.82 12.87 2.98
N ASP A 167 -14.49 12.47 4.04
CA ASP A 167 -13.86 12.27 5.33
C ASP A 167 -12.93 11.04 5.30
N ALA A 168 -11.84 11.11 6.04
CA ALA A 168 -10.85 10.04 6.12
C ALA A 168 -10.51 9.68 7.55
N CYS A 169 -10.48 8.39 7.84
CA CYS A 169 -9.98 7.85 9.09
C CYS A 169 -8.45 7.87 9.10
N GLN A 170 -7.87 8.50 10.11
CA GLN A 170 -6.45 8.49 10.38
C GLN A 170 -6.12 7.37 11.37
N TYR A 171 -5.35 6.39 10.92
CA TYR A 171 -4.81 5.31 11.74
C TYR A 171 -3.32 5.48 11.93
N SER A 172 -2.77 4.95 13.04
CA SER A 172 -1.33 4.91 13.24
C SER A 172 -0.88 3.67 13.99
N LEU A 173 0.38 3.29 13.76
CA LEU A 173 1.09 2.25 14.48
C LEU A 173 2.47 2.76 14.86
N LEU A 174 2.91 2.47 16.09
CA LEU A 174 4.21 2.88 16.59
C LEU A 174 5.18 1.69 16.62
N ALA A 175 6.47 1.96 16.41
CA ALA A 175 7.51 0.94 16.40
C ALA A 175 7.49 0.05 17.65
N ARG A 176 7.23 0.64 18.84
CA ARG A 176 7.13 -0.11 20.10
C ARG A 176 5.94 -1.08 20.11
N GLU A 177 4.83 -0.72 19.46
CA GLU A 177 3.62 -1.53 19.40
C GLU A 177 3.78 -2.69 18.42
N TRP A 178 4.52 -2.46 17.32
CA TRP A 178 4.84 -3.49 16.34
C TRP A 178 5.76 -4.57 16.92
N LYS A 179 6.83 -4.18 17.62
CA LYS A 179 7.77 -5.09 18.27
C LYS A 179 7.13 -6.03 19.31
N CYS A 180 6.08 -5.57 19.99
CA CYS A 180 5.37 -6.39 20.97
C CYS A 180 4.48 -7.49 20.35
N ARG A 181 4.35 -7.53 19.01
CA ARG A 181 3.48 -8.46 18.28
C ARG A 181 4.24 -9.56 17.53
N GLN A 182 5.56 -9.45 17.47
CA GLN A 182 6.48 -10.46 16.96
C GLN A 182 6.92 -11.41 18.08
#